data_33ac6b3da4480561fb742d7f17dc934d
#
_entry.id   33ac6b3da4480561fb742d7f17dc934d
#
_cell.length_a   1.000
_cell.length_b   1.000
_cell.length_c   1.000
_cell.angle_alpha   90.00
_cell.angle_beta   90.00
_cell.angle_gamma   90.00
#
_symmetry.space_group_name_H-M   'P 1'
#
loop_
_entity.id
_entity.type
_entity.pdbx_description
1 polymer ?
#
loop_
_entity_poly.entity_id
_entity_poly.type
_entity_poly.pdbx_seq_one_letter_code
_entity_poly.pdbx_strand_id
1 'polypeptide(L)'
;ESPKARPQPPAPEKAQQDSRGPNTAIDPKTFTEFPISEKTQTSHNTAIYRFKLPTEDSILGLPIGQHISLAADLDVTDPKTGEVQNKEVVRSYTPISSDVTPGHFDLLIKSYPTGNISRHLATLNVGDKMKVRGPKGAMVYTPNMVRRFGMIAGGTGITPMLQVCQAIRRGRKDGDKTEVDLIFANVNEEDILLREDLDALAKEDGFNVYYVLNNPPSGWTGGVGFVTADMIK
;
A
#
# COMPACT_ATOMS: atom_id res chain seq x y z
N GLU A 1 -16.89 26.76 -40.60
CA GLU A 1 -16.06 25.53 -40.60
C GLU A 1 -15.68 25.20 -39.18
N SER A 2 -16.20 24.04 -38.71
CA SER A 2 -15.94 23.51 -37.35
C SER A 2 -14.54 22.85 -37.31
N PRO A 3 -13.75 23.01 -36.24
CA PRO A 3 -12.43 22.43 -36.14
C PRO A 3 -12.50 20.90 -36.07
N LYS A 4 -11.80 20.22 -36.98
CA LYS A 4 -11.64 18.76 -36.98
C LYS A 4 -10.96 18.30 -35.69
N ALA A 5 -11.61 17.38 -34.98
CA ALA A 5 -11.06 16.71 -33.81
C ALA A 5 -9.74 16.00 -34.16
N ARG A 6 -8.72 16.15 -33.33
CA ARG A 6 -7.47 15.39 -33.44
C ARG A 6 -7.76 13.89 -33.20
N PRO A 7 -7.17 13.00 -33.99
CA PRO A 7 -7.27 11.57 -33.70
C PRO A 7 -6.64 11.27 -32.34
N GLN A 8 -7.39 10.58 -31.49
CA GLN A 8 -6.85 10.03 -30.23
C GLN A 8 -5.83 8.94 -30.57
N PRO A 9 -4.69 8.87 -29.84
CA PRO A 9 -3.78 7.75 -29.98
C PRO A 9 -4.50 6.44 -29.62
N PRO A 10 -4.20 5.33 -30.30
CA PRO A 10 -4.78 4.04 -29.98
C PRO A 10 -4.48 3.70 -28.51
N ALA A 11 -5.49 3.20 -27.80
CA ALA A 11 -5.32 2.69 -26.44
C ALA A 11 -4.23 1.61 -26.46
N PRO A 12 -3.32 1.59 -25.47
CA PRO A 12 -2.29 0.56 -25.43
C PRO A 12 -2.95 -0.81 -25.34
N GLU A 13 -2.65 -1.66 -26.31
CA GLU A 13 -3.05 -3.05 -26.33
C GLU A 13 -2.56 -3.73 -25.03
N LYS A 14 -3.47 -4.41 -24.36
CA LYS A 14 -3.20 -5.16 -23.14
C LYS A 14 -2.29 -6.36 -23.44
N ALA A 15 -0.99 -6.12 -23.50
CA ALA A 15 -0.01 -7.18 -23.39
C ALA A 15 0.07 -7.62 -21.92
N GLN A 16 -0.90 -8.42 -21.47
CA GLN A 16 -0.75 -9.24 -20.28
C GLN A 16 0.13 -10.45 -20.66
N GLN A 17 1.44 -10.24 -20.81
CA GLN A 17 2.39 -11.31 -20.67
C GLN A 17 2.45 -11.70 -19.19
N ASP A 18 2.12 -12.97 -18.92
CA ASP A 18 2.28 -13.62 -17.62
C ASP A 18 3.79 -13.82 -17.36
N SER A 19 4.44 -12.72 -16.93
CA SER A 19 5.88 -12.68 -16.59
C SER A 19 6.14 -13.18 -15.17
N ARG A 20 5.20 -13.93 -14.59
CA ARG A 20 5.37 -14.49 -13.25
C ARG A 20 6.45 -15.56 -13.30
N GLY A 21 7.57 -15.32 -12.63
CA GLY A 21 8.61 -16.33 -12.45
C GLY A 21 8.06 -17.55 -11.68
N PRO A 22 8.75 -18.71 -11.77
CA PRO A 22 8.27 -19.98 -11.22
C PRO A 22 8.03 -20.00 -9.70
N ASN A 23 8.46 -18.98 -8.95
CA ASN A 23 8.39 -18.91 -7.49
C ASN A 23 7.43 -17.83 -6.96
N THR A 24 6.47 -17.34 -7.76
CA THR A 24 5.48 -16.37 -7.31
C THR A 24 4.33 -17.03 -6.56
N ALA A 25 3.92 -16.47 -5.41
CA ALA A 25 3.00 -17.11 -4.47
C ALA A 25 1.53 -16.72 -4.64
N ILE A 26 1.22 -15.57 -5.27
CA ILE A 26 -0.16 -15.11 -5.45
C ILE A 26 -0.69 -15.33 -6.87
N ASP A 27 -2.01 -15.50 -6.96
CA ASP A 27 -2.75 -15.63 -8.21
C ASP A 27 -3.85 -14.55 -8.30
N PRO A 28 -4.04 -13.84 -9.44
CA PRO A 28 -5.06 -12.79 -9.56
C PRO A 28 -6.49 -13.34 -9.61
N LYS A 29 -6.68 -14.62 -9.85
CA LYS A 29 -7.99 -15.28 -10.01
C LYS A 29 -8.42 -16.03 -8.77
N THR A 30 -7.46 -16.58 -7.99
CA THR A 30 -7.72 -17.49 -6.89
C THR A 30 -7.19 -16.95 -5.58
N PHE A 31 -7.97 -17.08 -4.51
CA PHE A 31 -7.48 -16.81 -3.15
C PHE A 31 -6.61 -17.98 -2.67
N THR A 32 -5.43 -17.62 -2.16
CA THR A 32 -4.49 -18.52 -1.47
C THR A 32 -4.42 -18.16 -0.01
N GLU A 33 -4.37 -19.12 0.89
CA GLU A 33 -4.22 -18.90 2.31
C GLU A 33 -2.74 -18.84 2.72
N PHE A 34 -2.37 -17.78 3.45
CA PHE A 34 -1.05 -17.63 4.02
C PHE A 34 -1.14 -17.52 5.54
N PRO A 35 -0.31 -18.29 6.29
CA PRO A 35 -0.28 -18.21 7.73
C PRO A 35 0.46 -16.95 8.22
N ILE A 36 -0.02 -16.38 9.31
CA ILE A 36 0.70 -15.34 10.05
C ILE A 36 1.87 -16.02 10.78
N SER A 37 3.09 -15.61 10.50
CA SER A 37 4.30 -16.10 11.18
C SER A 37 4.76 -15.17 12.30
N GLU A 38 4.42 -13.87 12.22
CA GLU A 38 4.78 -12.87 13.22
C GLU A 38 3.71 -11.78 13.28
N LYS A 39 3.47 -11.24 14.47
CA LYS A 39 2.58 -10.10 14.70
C LYS A 39 3.26 -9.14 15.67
N THR A 40 3.66 -7.97 15.17
CA THR A 40 4.37 -6.95 15.94
C THR A 40 3.50 -5.71 16.12
N GLN A 41 3.13 -5.39 17.35
CA GLN A 41 2.36 -4.17 17.66
C GLN A 41 3.27 -2.95 17.54
N THR A 42 2.87 -1.94 16.75
CA THR A 42 3.63 -0.70 16.53
C THR A 42 2.99 0.51 17.20
N SER A 43 1.66 0.49 17.42
CA SER A 43 0.95 1.50 18.21
C SER A 43 -0.31 0.88 18.83
N HIS A 44 -1.09 1.65 19.57
CA HIS A 44 -2.33 1.18 20.24
C HIS A 44 -3.34 0.52 19.28
N ASN A 45 -3.32 0.84 18.01
CA ASN A 45 -4.25 0.35 17.00
C ASN A 45 -3.60 -0.13 15.70
N THR A 46 -2.26 -0.19 15.65
CA THR A 46 -1.52 -0.54 14.42
C THR A 46 -0.53 -1.66 14.71
N ALA A 47 -0.51 -2.67 13.85
CA ALA A 47 0.45 -3.78 13.93
C ALA A 47 0.99 -4.15 12.54
N ILE A 48 2.19 -4.71 12.52
CA ILE A 48 2.77 -5.37 11.36
C ILE A 48 2.47 -6.86 11.47
N TYR A 49 1.89 -7.40 10.39
CA TYR A 49 1.60 -8.83 10.23
C TYR A 49 2.52 -9.40 9.18
N ARG A 50 3.37 -10.35 9.57
CA ARG A 50 4.20 -11.11 8.64
C ARG A 50 3.49 -12.38 8.25
N PHE A 51 3.31 -12.56 6.95
CA PHE A 51 2.73 -13.76 6.37
C PHE A 51 3.82 -14.61 5.72
N LYS A 52 3.86 -15.89 6.06
CA LYS A 52 4.84 -16.83 5.49
C LYS A 52 4.40 -17.28 4.10
N LEU A 53 5.33 -17.26 3.16
CA LEU A 53 5.17 -17.81 1.81
C LEU A 53 5.40 -19.34 1.80
N PRO A 54 4.99 -20.06 0.73
CA PRO A 54 5.06 -21.52 0.69
C PRO A 54 6.45 -22.10 0.90
N THR A 55 7.48 -21.43 0.38
CA THR A 55 8.89 -21.80 0.56
C THR A 55 9.72 -20.59 0.94
N GLU A 56 10.93 -20.83 1.46
CA GLU A 56 11.87 -19.75 1.82
C GLU A 56 12.36 -18.95 0.59
N ASP A 57 12.33 -19.55 -0.60
CA ASP A 57 12.71 -18.90 -1.86
C ASP A 57 11.56 -18.24 -2.61
N SER A 58 10.32 -18.47 -2.17
CA SER A 58 9.15 -17.87 -2.81
C SER A 58 9.16 -16.35 -2.61
N ILE A 59 8.74 -15.63 -3.64
CA ILE A 59 8.40 -14.19 -3.54
C ILE A 59 6.89 -14.01 -3.69
N LEU A 60 6.38 -12.89 -3.19
CA LEU A 60 4.94 -12.62 -3.31
C LEU A 60 4.48 -12.56 -4.77
N GLY A 61 5.28 -11.97 -5.65
CA GLY A 61 4.95 -11.81 -7.09
C GLY A 61 4.02 -10.63 -7.35
N LEU A 62 4.14 -9.57 -6.53
CA LEU A 62 3.36 -8.35 -6.64
C LEU A 62 4.16 -7.27 -7.40
N PRO A 63 3.77 -6.89 -8.63
CA PRO A 63 4.40 -5.77 -9.33
C PRO A 63 4.28 -4.46 -8.54
N ILE A 64 5.32 -3.64 -8.58
CA ILE A 64 5.32 -2.32 -7.93
C ILE A 64 4.24 -1.43 -8.51
N GLY A 65 3.47 -0.78 -7.64
CA GLY A 65 2.29 0.02 -7.97
C GLY A 65 0.98 -0.74 -7.87
N GLN A 66 1.03 -2.08 -7.73
CA GLN A 66 -0.14 -2.93 -7.54
C GLN A 66 -0.33 -3.31 -6.06
N HIS A 67 -1.48 -3.89 -5.75
CA HIS A 67 -1.87 -4.29 -4.40
C HIS A 67 -2.45 -5.71 -4.39
N ILE A 68 -2.61 -6.28 -3.20
CA ILE A 68 -3.30 -7.54 -2.94
C ILE A 68 -4.68 -7.30 -2.34
N SER A 69 -5.55 -8.28 -2.44
CA SER A 69 -6.83 -8.32 -1.73
C SER A 69 -6.76 -9.35 -0.61
N LEU A 70 -7.17 -8.96 0.58
CA LEU A 70 -7.47 -9.87 1.68
C LEU A 70 -8.97 -10.14 1.75
N ALA A 71 -9.36 -11.37 2.04
CA ALA A 71 -10.75 -11.77 2.18
C ALA A 71 -10.98 -12.62 3.43
N ALA A 72 -12.14 -12.41 4.05
CA ALA A 72 -12.64 -13.25 5.14
C ALA A 72 -14.17 -13.29 5.10
N ASP A 73 -14.74 -14.40 5.53
CA ASP A 73 -16.19 -14.56 5.74
C ASP A 73 -16.54 -13.99 7.12
N LEU A 74 -17.27 -12.89 7.16
CA LEU A 74 -17.53 -12.12 8.37
C LEU A 74 -19.02 -11.82 8.54
N ASP A 75 -19.46 -11.80 9.79
CA ASP A 75 -20.79 -11.29 10.15
C ASP A 75 -20.79 -9.76 10.04
N VAL A 76 -21.57 -9.26 9.11
CA VAL A 76 -21.68 -7.82 8.83
C VAL A 76 -23.09 -7.38 9.12
N THR A 77 -23.23 -6.39 10.01
CA THR A 77 -24.52 -5.76 10.32
C THR A 77 -24.86 -4.72 9.27
N ASP A 78 -26.04 -4.82 8.68
CA ASP A 78 -26.57 -3.76 7.80
C ASP A 78 -26.89 -2.52 8.66
N PRO A 79 -26.28 -1.37 8.39
CA PRO A 79 -26.49 -0.16 9.19
C PRO A 79 -27.91 0.42 9.12
N LYS A 80 -28.72 0.01 8.11
CA LYS A 80 -30.09 0.50 7.92
C LYS A 80 -31.12 -0.41 8.58
N THR A 81 -30.92 -1.73 8.46
CA THR A 81 -31.92 -2.71 8.95
C THR A 81 -31.53 -3.32 10.29
N GLY A 82 -30.27 -3.27 10.70
CA GLY A 82 -29.74 -3.95 11.87
C GLY A 82 -29.56 -5.47 11.67
N GLU A 83 -29.89 -6.00 10.49
CA GLU A 83 -29.73 -7.43 10.20
C GLU A 83 -28.27 -7.81 10.09
N VAL A 84 -27.91 -8.98 10.68
CA VAL A 84 -26.59 -9.56 10.58
C VAL A 84 -26.58 -10.60 9.47
N GLN A 85 -25.64 -10.46 8.51
CA GLN A 85 -25.46 -11.41 7.43
C GLN A 85 -24.01 -11.84 7.35
N ASN A 86 -23.77 -13.15 7.26
CA ASN A 86 -22.43 -13.66 6.97
C ASN A 86 -22.13 -13.48 5.48
N LYS A 87 -21.04 -12.77 5.16
CA LYS A 87 -20.63 -12.55 3.79
C LYS A 87 -19.12 -12.42 3.64
N GLU A 88 -18.62 -12.77 2.47
CA GLU A 88 -17.22 -12.54 2.12
C GLU A 88 -16.96 -11.03 2.02
N VAL A 89 -16.04 -10.54 2.86
CA VAL A 89 -15.58 -9.15 2.84
C VAL A 89 -14.18 -9.13 2.25
N VAL A 90 -13.97 -8.29 1.25
CA VAL A 90 -12.69 -8.13 0.56
C VAL A 90 -12.19 -6.71 0.73
N ARG A 91 -10.89 -6.53 1.08
CA ARG A 91 -10.22 -5.23 1.18
C ARG A 91 -8.84 -5.28 0.56
N SER A 92 -8.43 -4.15 -0.03
CA SER A 92 -7.13 -3.98 -0.66
C SER A 92 -6.08 -3.58 0.35
N TYR A 93 -4.88 -4.16 0.22
CA TYR A 93 -3.71 -3.84 1.03
C TYR A 93 -2.45 -3.84 0.16
N THR A 94 -1.50 -2.98 0.51
CA THR A 94 -0.19 -2.95 -0.14
C THR A 94 0.86 -3.34 0.89
N PRO A 95 1.68 -4.39 0.63
CA PRO A 95 2.77 -4.78 1.50
C PRO A 95 3.79 -3.65 1.71
N ILE A 96 4.36 -3.62 2.90
CA ILE A 96 5.50 -2.75 3.24
C ILE A 96 6.85 -3.45 3.03
N SER A 97 6.84 -4.79 2.93
CA SER A 97 8.01 -5.55 2.49
C SER A 97 8.27 -5.36 1.00
N SER A 98 9.51 -5.57 0.58
CA SER A 98 9.91 -5.48 -0.83
C SER A 98 9.25 -6.57 -1.67
N ASP A 99 8.98 -6.27 -2.95
CA ASP A 99 8.53 -7.21 -3.97
C ASP A 99 9.49 -8.39 -4.21
N VAL A 100 10.78 -8.18 -3.90
CA VAL A 100 11.84 -9.20 -3.99
C VAL A 100 12.16 -9.89 -2.66
N THR A 101 11.42 -9.61 -1.59
CA THR A 101 11.61 -10.26 -0.30
C THR A 101 11.22 -11.73 -0.38
N PRO A 102 12.15 -12.68 -0.13
CA PRO A 102 11.84 -14.10 -0.17
C PRO A 102 11.23 -14.58 1.14
N GLY A 103 10.42 -15.63 1.08
CA GLY A 103 9.87 -16.38 2.20
C GLY A 103 8.72 -15.73 2.96
N HIS A 104 8.48 -14.42 2.80
CA HIS A 104 7.40 -13.72 3.51
C HIS A 104 6.99 -12.39 2.84
N PHE A 105 5.87 -11.86 3.29
CA PHE A 105 5.48 -10.47 3.06
C PHE A 105 4.87 -9.86 4.32
N ASP A 106 5.07 -8.54 4.49
CA ASP A 106 4.63 -7.79 5.67
C ASP A 106 3.52 -6.80 5.30
N LEU A 107 2.46 -6.78 6.11
CA LEU A 107 1.38 -5.81 6.01
C LEU A 107 1.34 -4.94 7.26
N LEU A 108 1.34 -3.62 7.10
CA LEU A 108 1.05 -2.66 8.16
C LEU A 108 -0.45 -2.40 8.20
N ILE A 109 -1.10 -2.79 9.29
CA ILE A 109 -2.55 -2.73 9.44
C ILE A 109 -2.92 -1.84 10.62
N LYS A 110 -3.65 -0.76 10.33
CA LYS A 110 -4.33 0.04 11.36
C LYS A 110 -5.75 -0.49 11.54
N SER A 111 -6.08 -0.93 12.75
CA SER A 111 -7.42 -1.42 13.09
C SER A 111 -8.33 -0.25 13.42
N TYR A 112 -9.47 -0.20 12.75
CA TYR A 112 -10.51 0.80 12.99
C TYR A 112 -11.73 0.15 13.65
N PRO A 113 -12.43 0.82 14.59
CA PRO A 113 -13.62 0.27 15.24
C PRO A 113 -14.71 -0.19 14.27
N THR A 114 -14.83 0.47 13.13
CA THR A 114 -15.80 0.16 12.06
C THR A 114 -15.20 -0.67 10.91
N GLY A 115 -13.90 -0.98 10.96
CA GLY A 115 -13.24 -1.75 9.91
C GLY A 115 -13.58 -3.24 10.01
N ASN A 116 -13.94 -3.88 8.89
CA ASN A 116 -14.25 -5.30 8.88
C ASN A 116 -12.98 -6.16 8.89
N ILE A 117 -12.19 -6.12 7.81
CA ILE A 117 -10.97 -6.93 7.68
C ILE A 117 -9.90 -6.53 8.70
N SER A 118 -9.72 -5.23 8.98
CA SER A 118 -8.70 -4.78 9.96
C SER A 118 -9.03 -5.23 11.39
N ARG A 119 -10.31 -5.25 11.79
CA ARG A 119 -10.76 -5.80 13.07
C ARG A 119 -10.58 -7.31 13.11
N HIS A 120 -10.94 -8.02 12.05
CA HIS A 120 -10.73 -9.47 11.95
C HIS A 120 -9.24 -9.81 12.12
N LEU A 121 -8.34 -9.14 11.38
CA LEU A 121 -6.89 -9.32 11.54
C LEU A 121 -6.42 -9.05 12.97
N ALA A 122 -7.00 -8.08 13.67
CA ALA A 122 -6.64 -7.81 15.07
C ALA A 122 -6.94 -8.98 16.00
N THR A 123 -7.94 -9.84 15.69
CA THR A 123 -8.27 -11.04 16.46
C THR A 123 -7.40 -12.25 16.13
N LEU A 124 -6.72 -12.25 14.98
CA LEU A 124 -5.89 -13.37 14.55
C LEU A 124 -4.56 -13.43 15.33
N ASN A 125 -4.08 -14.65 15.53
CA ASN A 125 -2.83 -14.98 16.19
C ASN A 125 -1.81 -15.55 15.18
N VAL A 126 -0.56 -15.69 15.63
CA VAL A 126 0.46 -16.42 14.87
C VAL A 126 -0.02 -17.86 14.63
N GLY A 127 0.07 -18.31 13.39
CA GLY A 127 -0.44 -19.60 12.91
C GLY A 127 -1.79 -19.52 12.20
N ASP A 128 -2.63 -18.52 12.51
CA ASP A 128 -3.89 -18.30 11.80
C ASP A 128 -3.61 -17.88 10.35
N LYS A 129 -4.56 -18.19 9.46
CA LYS A 129 -4.39 -17.95 8.02
C LYS A 129 -5.32 -16.86 7.53
N MET A 130 -4.88 -16.18 6.46
CA MET A 130 -5.66 -15.18 5.76
C MET A 130 -5.72 -15.49 4.26
N LYS A 131 -6.92 -15.37 3.67
CA LYS A 131 -7.11 -15.49 2.21
C LYS A 131 -6.54 -14.25 1.51
N VAL A 132 -5.63 -14.46 0.55
CA VAL A 132 -4.95 -13.41 -0.20
C VAL A 132 -5.07 -13.67 -1.69
N ARG A 133 -5.33 -12.64 -2.48
CA ARG A 133 -5.40 -12.71 -3.94
C ARG A 133 -4.75 -11.48 -4.56
N GLY A 134 -4.04 -11.66 -5.63
CA GLY A 134 -3.38 -10.60 -6.39
C GLY A 134 -2.50 -11.16 -7.50
N PRO A 135 -1.83 -10.30 -8.25
CA PRO A 135 -1.83 -8.84 -8.14
C PRO A 135 -3.13 -8.19 -8.63
N LYS A 136 -3.43 -6.98 -8.13
CA LYS A 136 -4.52 -6.12 -8.59
C LYS A 136 -4.04 -4.68 -8.71
N GLY A 137 -4.68 -3.92 -9.61
CA GLY A 137 -4.36 -2.52 -9.89
C GLY A 137 -3.89 -2.31 -11.32
N ALA A 138 -4.06 -1.09 -11.82
CA ALA A 138 -3.70 -0.73 -13.19
C ALA A 138 -2.28 -0.17 -13.32
N MET A 139 -1.72 0.38 -12.23
CA MET A 139 -0.39 0.94 -12.23
C MET A 139 0.66 -0.16 -12.11
N VAL A 140 1.66 -0.12 -12.98
CA VAL A 140 2.91 -0.89 -12.85
C VAL A 140 4.05 0.11 -12.98
N TYR A 141 4.83 0.24 -11.91
CA TYR A 141 5.99 1.11 -11.92
C TYR A 141 7.14 0.50 -12.72
N THR A 142 7.76 1.31 -13.56
CA THR A 142 9.03 1.00 -14.22
C THR A 142 10.02 2.15 -14.00
N PRO A 143 11.32 1.88 -13.84
CA PRO A 143 12.34 2.92 -13.64
C PRO A 143 12.28 4.02 -14.70
N ASN A 144 12.34 5.27 -14.26
CA ASN A 144 12.31 6.45 -15.12
C ASN A 144 11.03 6.63 -15.97
N MET A 145 9.91 5.95 -15.64
CA MET A 145 8.65 6.12 -16.39
C MET A 145 8.11 7.56 -16.36
N VAL A 146 8.48 8.30 -15.32
CA VAL A 146 8.23 9.74 -15.18
C VAL A 146 9.47 10.40 -14.54
N ARG A 147 9.64 11.69 -14.76
CA ARG A 147 10.72 12.44 -14.11
C ARG A 147 10.49 12.56 -12.61
N ARG A 148 9.23 12.80 -12.19
CA ARG A 148 8.86 13.05 -10.79
C ARG A 148 7.44 12.57 -10.51
N PHE A 149 7.24 11.94 -9.37
CA PHE A 149 5.93 11.64 -8.81
C PHE A 149 5.53 12.69 -7.77
N GLY A 150 4.34 13.29 -7.92
CA GLY A 150 3.61 13.93 -6.83
C GLY A 150 2.71 12.90 -6.15
N MET A 151 2.89 12.65 -4.87
CA MET A 151 2.15 11.66 -4.10
C MET A 151 1.39 12.33 -2.96
N ILE A 152 0.15 11.93 -2.72
CA ILE A 152 -0.65 12.39 -1.57
C ILE A 152 -1.15 11.15 -0.83
N ALA A 153 -0.81 11.05 0.45
CA ALA A 153 -1.22 9.95 1.30
C ALA A 153 -1.95 10.47 2.55
N GLY A 154 -2.91 9.68 3.05
CA GLY A 154 -3.57 9.89 4.33
C GLY A 154 -3.58 8.59 5.15
N GLY A 155 -3.10 8.63 6.39
CA GLY A 155 -3.06 7.46 7.27
C GLY A 155 -2.44 6.22 6.61
N THR A 156 -3.17 5.10 6.55
CA THR A 156 -2.69 3.85 5.93
C THR A 156 -2.50 3.92 4.41
N GLY A 157 -2.96 4.98 3.74
CA GLY A 157 -2.67 5.24 2.33
C GLY A 157 -1.19 5.47 2.03
N ILE A 158 -0.34 5.54 3.05
CA ILE A 158 1.12 5.64 2.90
C ILE A 158 1.73 4.36 2.30
N THR A 159 1.16 3.18 2.54
CA THR A 159 1.78 1.91 2.14
C THR A 159 1.99 1.75 0.64
N PRO A 160 1.05 2.11 -0.28
CA PRO A 160 1.32 2.11 -1.71
C PRO A 160 2.37 3.16 -2.14
N MET A 161 2.42 4.31 -1.45
CA MET A 161 3.44 5.33 -1.75
C MET A 161 4.83 4.83 -1.35
N LEU A 162 4.96 4.26 -0.15
CA LEU A 162 6.21 3.67 0.32
C LEU A 162 6.71 2.56 -0.61
N GLN A 163 5.81 1.71 -1.13
CA GLN A 163 6.16 0.65 -2.08
C GLN A 163 6.90 1.22 -3.30
N VAL A 164 6.36 2.28 -3.90
CA VAL A 164 6.97 2.94 -5.07
C VAL A 164 8.29 3.63 -4.68
N CYS A 165 8.31 4.36 -3.55
CA CYS A 165 9.53 5.02 -3.06
C CYS A 165 10.67 4.02 -2.83
N GLN A 166 10.39 2.88 -2.21
CA GLN A 166 11.38 1.83 -1.99
C GLN A 166 11.89 1.22 -3.30
N ALA A 167 11.02 1.06 -4.32
CA ALA A 167 11.42 0.58 -5.63
C ALA A 167 12.36 1.58 -6.33
N ILE A 168 12.01 2.87 -6.33
CA ILE A 168 12.85 3.95 -6.85
C ILE A 168 14.21 3.94 -6.16
N ARG A 169 14.22 3.92 -4.82
CA ARG A 169 15.44 3.89 -4.00
C ARG A 169 16.35 2.71 -4.39
N ARG A 170 15.80 1.52 -4.51
CA ARG A 170 16.57 0.33 -4.95
C ARG A 170 17.11 0.49 -6.37
N GLY A 171 16.30 1.09 -7.26
CA GLY A 171 16.64 1.32 -8.66
C GLY A 171 17.74 2.36 -8.88
N ARG A 172 18.08 3.20 -7.86
CA ARG A 172 19.14 4.22 -7.97
C ARG A 172 20.46 3.66 -8.49
N LYS A 173 20.87 2.52 -7.96
CA LYS A 173 22.11 1.83 -8.38
C LYS A 173 22.06 1.38 -9.86
N ASP A 174 20.88 1.18 -10.40
CA ASP A 174 20.63 0.74 -11.78
C ASP A 174 20.19 1.91 -12.69
N GLY A 175 20.37 3.16 -12.23
CA GLY A 175 20.15 4.37 -13.03
C GLY A 175 18.74 4.93 -12.99
N ASP A 176 17.91 4.54 -12.03
CA ASP A 176 16.62 5.17 -11.79
C ASP A 176 16.82 6.58 -11.21
N LYS A 177 16.34 7.60 -11.91
CA LYS A 177 16.47 9.03 -11.56
C LYS A 177 15.13 9.65 -11.15
N THR A 178 14.09 8.85 -11.02
CA THR A 178 12.74 9.32 -10.65
C THR A 178 12.76 10.06 -9.32
N GLU A 179 12.23 11.25 -9.27
CA GLU A 179 12.09 12.06 -8.04
C GLU A 179 10.70 11.84 -7.42
N VAL A 180 10.56 12.13 -6.12
CA VAL A 180 9.29 12.00 -5.39
C VAL A 180 9.06 13.21 -4.51
N ASP A 181 7.87 13.82 -4.63
CA ASP A 181 7.31 14.77 -3.68
C ASP A 181 6.09 14.13 -3.01
N LEU A 182 6.21 13.80 -1.73
CA LEU A 182 5.16 13.15 -0.94
C LEU A 182 4.56 14.12 0.08
N ILE A 183 3.24 14.35 0.00
CA ILE A 183 2.47 14.97 1.07
C ILE A 183 1.79 13.87 1.87
N PHE A 184 2.07 13.81 3.18
CA PHE A 184 1.52 12.80 4.06
C PHE A 184 0.69 13.41 5.19
N ALA A 185 -0.63 13.26 5.09
CA ALA A 185 -1.60 13.83 6.02
C ALA A 185 -2.03 12.82 7.09
N ASN A 186 -2.07 13.27 8.35
CA ASN A 186 -2.53 12.49 9.50
C ASN A 186 -3.33 13.37 10.46
N VAL A 187 -4.00 12.78 11.45
CA VAL A 187 -4.77 13.52 12.45
C VAL A 187 -3.81 14.12 13.49
N ASN A 188 -3.03 13.29 14.15
CA ASN A 188 -2.07 13.67 15.17
C ASN A 188 -0.66 13.21 14.78
N GLU A 189 0.35 13.69 15.50
CA GLU A 189 1.74 13.33 15.22
C GLU A 189 2.02 11.85 15.47
N GLU A 190 1.44 11.26 16.51
CA GLU A 190 1.55 9.84 16.83
C GLU A 190 0.85 8.92 15.82
N ASP A 191 0.01 9.48 14.94
CA ASP A 191 -0.63 8.74 13.84
C ASP A 191 0.26 8.62 12.59
N ILE A 192 1.41 9.30 12.54
CA ILE A 192 2.33 9.24 11.41
C ILE A 192 2.98 7.86 11.37
N LEU A 193 2.46 7.01 10.49
CA LEU A 193 2.97 5.66 10.28
C LEU A 193 4.33 5.69 9.57
N LEU A 194 5.24 4.78 9.94
CA LEU A 194 6.56 4.60 9.28
C LEU A 194 7.39 5.90 9.22
N ARG A 195 7.25 6.76 10.23
CA ARG A 195 7.90 8.07 10.26
C ARG A 195 9.42 7.98 10.12
N GLU A 196 10.05 7.07 10.85
CA GLU A 196 11.51 6.90 10.80
C GLU A 196 12.00 6.51 9.40
N ASP A 197 11.25 5.61 8.72
CA ASP A 197 11.57 5.20 7.34
C ASP A 197 11.40 6.36 6.36
N LEU A 198 10.35 7.17 6.51
CA LEU A 198 10.08 8.33 5.67
C LEU A 198 11.07 9.46 5.92
N ASP A 199 11.46 9.70 7.18
CA ASP A 199 12.48 10.69 7.55
C ASP A 199 13.87 10.27 7.05
N ALA A 200 14.16 8.97 7.03
CA ALA A 200 15.38 8.45 6.42
C ALA A 200 15.37 8.64 4.90
N LEU A 201 14.24 8.34 4.26
CA LEU A 201 14.05 8.53 2.83
C LEU A 201 14.19 10.00 2.41
N ALA A 202 13.65 10.94 3.20
CA ALA A 202 13.72 12.38 2.95
C ALA A 202 15.15 12.96 3.02
N LYS A 203 16.11 12.20 3.55
CA LYS A 203 17.55 12.59 3.54
C LYS A 203 18.27 12.17 2.26
N GLU A 204 17.63 11.38 1.41
CA GLU A 204 18.21 10.91 0.15
C GLU A 204 17.83 11.85 -1.00
N ASP A 205 18.73 12.06 -1.93
CA ASP A 205 18.50 12.92 -3.09
C ASP A 205 17.28 12.49 -3.91
N GLY A 206 16.43 13.46 -4.24
CA GLY A 206 15.22 13.26 -5.05
C GLY A 206 14.01 12.77 -4.28
N PHE A 207 14.05 12.70 -2.95
CA PHE A 207 12.88 12.42 -2.11
C PHE A 207 12.55 13.59 -1.20
N ASN A 208 11.35 14.13 -1.32
CA ASN A 208 10.81 15.15 -0.44
C ASN A 208 9.57 14.62 0.27
N VAL A 209 9.53 14.77 1.59
CA VAL A 209 8.37 14.38 2.40
C VAL A 209 7.87 15.59 3.17
N TYR A 210 6.60 15.91 2.98
CA TYR A 210 5.93 17.01 3.67
C TYR A 210 4.76 16.49 4.49
N TYR A 211 4.86 16.64 5.81
CA TYR A 211 3.83 16.16 6.72
C TYR A 211 2.77 17.24 6.97
N VAL A 212 1.51 16.81 7.04
CA VAL A 212 0.35 17.67 7.35
C VAL A 212 -0.43 17.05 8.50
N LEU A 213 -0.75 17.83 9.55
CA LEU A 213 -1.50 17.35 10.71
C LEU A 213 -2.77 18.18 10.92
N ASN A 214 -3.88 17.49 11.23
CA ASN A 214 -5.10 18.19 11.64
C ASN A 214 -4.94 18.82 13.02
N ASN A 215 -4.33 18.12 13.97
CA ASN A 215 -4.10 18.55 15.35
C ASN A 215 -2.59 18.54 15.64
N PRO A 216 -1.84 19.57 15.18
CA PRO A 216 -0.39 19.60 15.36
C PRO A 216 -0.05 19.92 16.82
N PRO A 217 1.05 19.38 17.37
CA PRO A 217 1.60 19.79 18.65
C PRO A 217 2.22 21.19 18.58
N SER A 218 2.51 21.79 19.74
CA SER A 218 3.25 23.05 19.82
C SER A 218 4.64 22.89 19.17
N GLY A 219 5.03 23.88 18.36
CA GLY A 219 6.31 23.85 17.63
C GLY A 219 6.29 23.07 16.31
N TRP A 220 5.14 22.58 15.86
CA TRP A 220 5.01 21.92 14.56
C TRP A 220 5.38 22.88 13.41
N THR A 221 6.22 22.41 12.48
CA THR A 221 6.71 23.19 11.33
C THR A 221 6.15 22.72 9.98
N GLY A 222 5.38 21.62 9.93
CA GLY A 222 4.72 21.11 8.74
C GLY A 222 3.39 21.80 8.45
N GLY A 223 2.64 21.25 7.52
CA GLY A 223 1.29 21.72 7.16
C GLY A 223 0.26 21.48 8.27
N VAL A 224 -0.79 22.30 8.30
CA VAL A 224 -1.86 22.22 9.28
C VAL A 224 -3.21 22.09 8.59
N GLY A 225 -4.09 21.23 9.11
CA GLY A 225 -5.42 20.98 8.59
C GLY A 225 -5.46 19.92 7.48
N PHE A 226 -6.26 20.18 6.44
CA PHE A 226 -6.35 19.31 5.26
C PHE A 226 -5.35 19.73 4.19
N VAL A 227 -5.00 18.78 3.32
CA VAL A 227 -4.18 19.08 2.13
C VAL A 227 -4.91 20.08 1.23
N THR A 228 -4.22 21.16 0.87
CA THR A 228 -4.76 22.24 0.03
C THR A 228 -4.09 22.28 -1.34
N ALA A 229 -4.74 22.96 -2.29
CA ALA A 229 -4.17 23.18 -3.62
C ALA A 229 -2.83 23.94 -3.58
N ASP A 230 -2.61 24.80 -2.57
CA ASP A 230 -1.35 25.55 -2.45
C ASP A 230 -0.20 24.69 -1.94
N MET A 231 -0.48 23.60 -1.20
CA MET A 231 0.53 22.61 -0.80
C MET A 231 0.99 21.72 -1.98
N ILE A 232 0.21 21.67 -3.06
CA ILE A 232 0.47 20.81 -4.23
C ILE A 232 1.25 21.58 -5.32
N LYS A 233 1.22 22.90 -5.31
CA LYS A 233 1.94 23.78 -6.27
C LYS A 233 3.42 23.89 -5.95
#